data_3e0497a7c3842453d68359163be32ef2
#
_entry.id   3e0497a7c3842453d68359163be32ef2
#
_cell.length_a   1.000
_cell.length_b   1.000
_cell.length_c   1.000
_cell.angle_alpha   90.00
_cell.angle_beta   90.00
_cell.angle_gamma   90.00
#
_symmetry.space_group_name_H-M   'P 1'
#
loop_
_entity.id
_entity.type
_entity.pdbx_description
1 polymer ?
#
loop_
_entity_poly.entity_id
_entity_poly.type
_entity_poly.pdbx_seq_one_letter_code
_entity_poly.pdbx_strand_id
1 'polypeptide(L)'
;LLADVDEVRETAQVVFEHIHEYWSDLPDATRPDIYLYGLSLGSLGVESILTSIDIINEPIDGALLVGPPFVNDLRNQLILDRDPGSTPVMPVYEGGHTVRFMDESGLAQPMTEWGDTRVVYLQHASDPVVFFSPDLLLDQPEWLTGDNRGREIDDEFRWIPFVTVWQVLTDMAVANSVPEGFGHVYTRQAHVEAWAAILRPEGW
;
A
#
# COMPACT_ATOMS: atom_id res chain seq x y z
N LEU A 1 -4.08 -18.31 -3.96
CA LEU A 1 -3.66 -16.90 -3.93
C LEU A 1 -2.84 -16.56 -2.67
N LEU A 2 -2.89 -17.33 -1.60
CA LEU A 2 -2.16 -17.10 -0.35
C LEU A 2 -1.22 -18.28 -0.01
N ALA A 3 -0.87 -19.10 -1.01
CA ALA A 3 -0.26 -20.39 -0.76
C ALA A 3 1.17 -20.30 -0.20
N ASP A 4 1.87 -19.14 -0.37
CA ASP A 4 3.25 -19.04 0.13
C ASP A 4 3.68 -17.57 0.34
N VAL A 5 3.02 -16.90 1.28
CA VAL A 5 3.33 -15.50 1.64
C VAL A 5 4.75 -15.38 2.19
N ASP A 6 5.22 -16.40 2.89
CA ASP A 6 6.55 -16.42 3.51
C ASP A 6 7.63 -16.59 2.43
N GLU A 7 7.41 -17.44 1.42
CA GLU A 7 8.32 -17.58 0.28
C GLU A 7 8.47 -16.27 -0.51
N VAL A 8 7.39 -15.52 -0.68
CA VAL A 8 7.44 -14.19 -1.34
C VAL A 8 8.30 -13.22 -0.53
N ARG A 9 8.12 -13.19 0.79
CA ARG A 9 8.91 -12.33 1.69
C ARG A 9 10.39 -12.70 1.66
N GLU A 10 10.70 -13.99 1.86
CA GLU A 10 12.08 -14.49 1.86
C GLU A 10 12.77 -14.25 0.50
N THR A 11 12.09 -14.57 -0.61
CA THR A 11 12.67 -14.37 -1.94
C THR A 11 12.95 -12.89 -2.21
N ALA A 12 12.03 -11.99 -1.85
CA ALA A 12 12.22 -10.56 -2.02
C ALA A 12 13.40 -10.05 -1.20
N GLN A 13 13.54 -10.48 0.06
CA GLN A 13 14.65 -10.10 0.92
C GLN A 13 15.98 -10.61 0.37
N VAL A 14 16.10 -11.89 0.02
CA VAL A 14 17.34 -12.46 -0.53
C VAL A 14 17.77 -11.75 -1.81
N VAL A 15 16.85 -11.47 -2.73
CA VAL A 15 17.17 -10.75 -3.97
C VAL A 15 17.62 -9.33 -3.65
N PHE A 16 16.92 -8.65 -2.73
CA PHE A 16 17.25 -7.29 -2.36
C PHE A 16 18.61 -7.21 -1.65
N GLU A 17 18.93 -8.10 -0.72
CA GLU A 17 20.22 -8.15 -0.01
C GLU A 17 21.39 -8.13 -1.00
N HIS A 18 21.36 -8.97 -2.04
CA HIS A 18 22.42 -9.01 -3.05
C HIS A 18 22.54 -7.72 -3.86
N ILE A 19 21.39 -7.09 -4.19
CA ILE A 19 21.38 -5.80 -4.91
C ILE A 19 21.91 -4.70 -4.02
N HIS A 20 21.46 -4.68 -2.77
CA HIS A 20 21.80 -3.65 -1.79
C HIS A 20 23.28 -3.72 -1.38
N GLU A 21 23.84 -4.93 -1.18
CA GLU A 21 25.26 -5.13 -0.93
C GLU A 21 26.12 -4.55 -2.08
N TYR A 22 25.77 -4.87 -3.34
CA TYR A 22 26.45 -4.31 -4.49
C TYR A 22 26.31 -2.78 -4.58
N TRP A 23 25.11 -2.26 -4.31
CA TRP A 23 24.80 -0.84 -4.35
C TRP A 23 25.54 -0.06 -3.25
N SER A 24 25.62 -0.60 -2.05
CA SER A 24 26.33 0.01 -0.89
C SER A 24 27.83 0.11 -1.14
N ASP A 25 28.42 -0.82 -1.88
CA ASP A 25 29.85 -0.81 -2.26
C ASP A 25 30.19 0.25 -3.33
N LEU A 26 29.20 0.86 -3.97
CA LEU A 26 29.42 1.91 -4.95
C LEU A 26 29.90 3.22 -4.26
N PRO A 27 30.83 3.96 -4.88
CA PRO A 27 31.23 5.27 -4.35
C PRO A 27 30.04 6.24 -4.28
N ASP A 28 29.86 6.94 -3.18
CA ASP A 28 28.74 7.87 -2.95
C ASP A 28 28.51 8.86 -4.10
N ALA A 29 29.60 9.35 -4.73
CA ALA A 29 29.52 10.30 -5.82
C ALA A 29 28.91 9.73 -7.13
N THR A 30 28.79 8.41 -7.25
CA THR A 30 28.28 7.72 -8.44
C THR A 30 27.20 6.71 -8.13
N ARG A 31 26.85 6.57 -6.84
CA ARG A 31 25.78 5.67 -6.38
C ARG A 31 24.43 6.19 -6.88
N PRO A 32 23.68 5.40 -7.67
CA PRO A 32 22.35 5.82 -8.10
C PRO A 32 21.35 5.74 -6.96
N ASP A 33 20.28 6.54 -7.02
CA ASP A 33 19.13 6.40 -6.16
C ASP A 33 18.50 5.02 -6.33
N ILE A 34 17.95 4.45 -5.25
CA ILE A 34 17.29 3.15 -5.27
C ILE A 34 15.81 3.29 -4.88
N TYR A 35 14.95 2.83 -5.78
CA TYR A 35 13.50 2.85 -5.59
C TYR A 35 12.92 1.44 -5.74
N LEU A 36 11.97 1.10 -4.88
CA LEU A 36 11.27 -0.19 -4.92
C LEU A 36 9.86 -0.03 -5.49
N TYR A 37 9.40 -1.05 -6.20
CA TYR A 37 8.04 -1.12 -6.71
C TYR A 37 7.45 -2.50 -6.49
N GLY A 38 6.22 -2.55 -5.99
CA GLY A 38 5.47 -3.79 -5.84
C GLY A 38 3.98 -3.62 -6.09
N LEU A 39 3.42 -4.49 -6.91
CA LEU A 39 1.98 -4.60 -7.14
C LEU A 39 1.47 -5.92 -6.56
N SER A 40 0.35 -5.87 -5.83
CA SER A 40 -0.26 -7.06 -5.22
C SER A 40 0.75 -7.82 -4.34
N LEU A 41 1.00 -9.10 -4.57
CA LEU A 41 2.01 -9.87 -3.85
C LEU A 41 3.42 -9.25 -3.93
N GLY A 42 3.73 -8.51 -5.01
CA GLY A 42 4.97 -7.75 -5.09
C GLY A 42 5.07 -6.65 -4.02
N SER A 43 3.95 -6.05 -3.62
CA SER A 43 3.95 -5.07 -2.53
C SER A 43 4.26 -5.71 -1.17
N LEU A 44 3.87 -6.97 -0.96
CA LEU A 44 4.23 -7.73 0.22
C LEU A 44 5.75 -7.98 0.30
N GLY A 45 6.38 -8.32 -0.85
CA GLY A 45 7.82 -8.44 -0.95
C GLY A 45 8.54 -7.12 -0.66
N VAL A 46 8.08 -6.02 -1.25
CA VAL A 46 8.63 -4.67 -0.96
C VAL A 46 8.48 -4.32 0.52
N GLU A 47 7.32 -4.58 1.12
CA GLU A 47 7.10 -4.31 2.54
C GLU A 47 8.05 -5.11 3.44
N SER A 48 8.32 -6.38 3.10
CA SER A 48 9.29 -7.19 3.84
C SER A 48 10.72 -6.63 3.77
N ILE A 49 11.09 -6.02 2.64
CA ILE A 49 12.36 -5.30 2.48
C ILE A 49 12.37 -4.04 3.37
N LEU A 50 11.32 -3.21 3.32
CA LEU A 50 11.24 -1.96 4.11
C LEU A 50 11.36 -2.19 5.62
N THR A 51 11.04 -3.37 6.10
CA THR A 51 11.15 -3.77 7.50
C THR A 51 12.45 -4.51 7.83
N SER A 52 13.37 -4.67 6.86
CA SER A 52 14.64 -5.34 7.05
C SER A 52 15.67 -4.44 7.77
N ILE A 53 16.69 -5.09 8.38
CA ILE A 53 17.77 -4.39 9.07
C ILE A 53 18.64 -3.57 8.12
N ASP A 54 18.74 -3.97 6.87
CA ASP A 54 19.58 -3.32 5.87
C ASP A 54 19.06 -1.91 5.55
N ILE A 55 17.74 -1.75 5.44
CA ILE A 55 17.09 -0.44 5.25
C ILE A 55 17.30 0.50 6.43
N ILE A 56 17.41 -0.04 7.66
CA ILE A 56 17.69 0.77 8.85
C ILE A 56 19.12 1.34 8.80
N ASN A 57 20.07 0.58 8.28
CA ASN A 57 21.47 0.97 8.22
C ASN A 57 21.77 1.90 7.03
N GLU A 58 21.23 1.57 5.85
CA GLU A 58 21.37 2.35 4.62
C GLU A 58 20.01 2.45 3.93
N PRO A 59 19.24 3.52 4.22
CA PRO A 59 17.88 3.67 3.69
C PRO A 59 17.86 3.91 2.18
N ILE A 60 16.81 3.39 1.54
CA ILE A 60 16.51 3.64 0.12
C ILE A 60 15.82 5.00 -0.05
N ASP A 61 15.78 5.51 -1.29
CA ASP A 61 15.17 6.80 -1.61
C ASP A 61 13.65 6.75 -1.58
N GLY A 62 13.04 5.61 -1.95
CA GLY A 62 11.61 5.46 -1.85
C GLY A 62 11.04 4.15 -2.35
N ALA A 63 9.72 4.01 -2.17
CA ALA A 63 8.98 2.84 -2.61
C ALA A 63 7.53 3.17 -3.00
N LEU A 64 7.02 2.46 -4.01
CA LEU A 64 5.61 2.47 -4.39
C LEU A 64 5.02 1.07 -4.22
N LEU A 65 4.04 0.95 -3.32
CA LEU A 65 3.31 -0.28 -3.04
C LEU A 65 1.87 -0.12 -3.54
N VAL A 66 1.47 -0.92 -4.51
CA VAL A 66 0.16 -0.82 -5.18
C VAL A 66 -0.70 -2.04 -4.86
N GLY A 67 -1.94 -1.81 -4.45
CA GLY A 67 -2.88 -2.87 -4.11
C GLY A 67 -2.32 -3.85 -3.06
N PRO A 68 -1.79 -3.35 -1.93
CA PRO A 68 -1.15 -4.20 -0.92
C PRO A 68 -2.18 -5.17 -0.34
N PRO A 69 -1.97 -6.50 -0.42
CA PRO A 69 -2.88 -7.47 0.14
C PRO A 69 -3.13 -7.25 1.65
N PHE A 70 -4.28 -7.68 2.13
CA PHE A 70 -4.67 -7.58 3.53
C PHE A 70 -3.69 -8.23 4.53
N VAL A 71 -2.75 -9.05 4.04
CA VAL A 71 -1.68 -9.69 4.82
C VAL A 71 -0.40 -8.84 4.95
N ASN A 72 -0.42 -7.60 4.47
CA ASN A 72 0.65 -6.63 4.62
C ASN A 72 0.64 -6.06 6.05
N ASP A 73 1.52 -6.58 6.91
CA ASP A 73 1.52 -6.31 8.35
C ASP A 73 1.87 -4.84 8.67
N LEU A 74 2.89 -4.27 8.00
CA LEU A 74 3.27 -2.88 8.20
C LEU A 74 2.14 -1.93 7.79
N ARG A 75 1.52 -2.14 6.60
CA ARG A 75 0.36 -1.37 6.18
C ARG A 75 -0.75 -1.39 7.22
N ASN A 76 -1.08 -2.58 7.72
CA ASN A 76 -2.14 -2.73 8.71
C ASN A 76 -1.82 -2.01 10.02
N GLN A 77 -0.55 -2.05 10.45
CA GLN A 77 -0.10 -1.30 11.64
C GLN A 77 -0.18 0.22 11.41
N LEU A 78 0.23 0.71 10.24
CA LEU A 78 0.11 2.15 9.89
C LEU A 78 -1.34 2.63 9.90
N ILE A 79 -2.30 1.77 9.49
CA ILE A 79 -3.74 2.10 9.56
C ILE A 79 -4.22 2.15 11.01
N LEU A 80 -3.76 1.24 11.87
CA LEU A 80 -4.13 1.23 13.30
C LEU A 80 -3.57 2.44 14.04
N ASP A 81 -2.34 2.83 13.74
CA ASP A 81 -1.62 3.93 14.39
C ASP A 81 -1.79 5.28 13.66
N ARG A 82 -2.74 5.37 12.74
CA ARG A 82 -2.99 6.59 11.95
C ARG A 82 -3.32 7.81 12.79
N ASP A 83 -3.01 8.97 12.27
CA ASP A 83 -3.31 10.24 12.90
C ASP A 83 -4.83 10.42 13.09
N PRO A 84 -5.27 10.97 14.24
CA PRO A 84 -6.68 11.21 14.50
C PRO A 84 -7.35 12.06 13.42
N GLY A 85 -8.53 11.62 12.97
CA GLY A 85 -9.32 12.30 11.94
C GLY A 85 -9.03 11.83 10.51
N SER A 86 -8.03 11.00 10.29
CA SER A 86 -7.86 10.31 9.01
C SER A 86 -8.67 9.00 8.97
N THR A 87 -9.02 8.55 7.76
CA THR A 87 -9.83 7.34 7.57
C THR A 87 -8.97 6.08 7.41
N PRO A 88 -9.48 4.87 7.64
CA PRO A 88 -8.72 3.64 7.41
C PRO A 88 -8.45 3.35 5.92
N VAL A 89 -9.21 4.00 5.02
CA VAL A 89 -9.00 3.89 3.57
C VAL A 89 -7.89 4.83 3.11
N MET A 90 -7.86 6.04 3.66
CA MET A 90 -6.87 7.08 3.35
C MET A 90 -6.22 7.55 4.66
N PRO A 91 -5.43 6.68 5.31
CA PRO A 91 -4.80 7.05 6.57
C PRO A 91 -3.68 8.08 6.36
N VAL A 92 -3.51 8.93 7.35
CA VAL A 92 -2.33 9.75 7.53
C VAL A 92 -1.57 9.19 8.72
N TYR A 93 -0.28 8.98 8.60
CA TYR A 93 0.58 8.51 9.65
C TYR A 93 1.74 9.49 9.83
N GLU A 94 1.94 9.99 11.04
CA GLU A 94 2.95 11.01 11.38
C GLU A 94 2.98 12.19 10.38
N GLY A 95 1.78 12.70 10.05
CA GLY A 95 1.63 13.80 9.10
C GLY A 95 2.07 13.47 7.67
N GLY A 96 2.28 12.22 7.34
CA GLY A 96 2.76 11.80 6.02
C GLY A 96 4.22 12.15 5.73
N HIS A 97 5.07 12.17 6.77
CA HIS A 97 6.48 12.52 6.62
C HIS A 97 7.27 11.48 5.81
N THR A 98 7.11 10.20 6.10
CA THR A 98 7.81 9.11 5.42
C THR A 98 6.88 8.26 4.58
N VAL A 99 5.66 8.00 5.06
CA VAL A 99 4.66 7.15 4.39
C VAL A 99 3.42 7.95 4.07
N ARG A 100 2.93 7.84 2.84
CA ARG A 100 1.66 8.43 2.41
C ARG A 100 0.78 7.39 1.75
N PHE A 101 -0.52 7.57 1.94
CA PHE A 101 -1.54 6.77 1.27
C PHE A 101 -2.17 7.58 0.16
N MET A 102 -2.56 6.90 -0.91
CA MET A 102 -3.12 7.48 -2.11
C MET A 102 -4.23 6.58 -2.66
N ASP A 103 -5.25 7.20 -3.21
CA ASP A 103 -6.25 6.57 -4.08
C ASP A 103 -6.29 7.26 -5.45
N GLU A 104 -7.26 6.93 -6.30
CA GLU A 104 -7.46 7.56 -7.61
C GLU A 104 -7.75 9.09 -7.54
N SER A 105 -8.02 9.64 -6.38
CA SER A 105 -8.26 11.07 -6.16
C SER A 105 -7.03 11.84 -5.68
N GLY A 106 -5.93 11.14 -5.44
CA GLY A 106 -4.67 11.70 -4.98
C GLY A 106 -4.27 11.28 -3.56
N LEU A 107 -3.30 11.97 -3.00
CA LEU A 107 -2.72 11.68 -1.69
C LEU A 107 -3.67 12.07 -0.54
N ALA A 108 -3.64 11.27 0.54
CA ALA A 108 -4.33 11.58 1.80
C ALA A 108 -3.85 12.93 2.38
N GLN A 109 -4.78 13.66 3.00
CA GLN A 109 -4.53 14.99 3.58
C GLN A 109 -4.91 14.99 5.07
N PRO A 110 -4.29 15.81 5.92
CA PRO A 110 -3.22 16.77 5.64
C PRO A 110 -1.83 16.11 5.54
N MET A 111 -0.84 16.82 5.01
CA MET A 111 0.53 16.33 4.86
C MET A 111 1.55 17.37 5.33
N THR A 112 2.63 16.89 5.97
CA THR A 112 3.85 17.64 6.25
C THR A 112 4.82 17.59 5.05
N GLU A 113 6.00 18.19 5.17
CA GLU A 113 7.06 17.98 4.18
C GLU A 113 7.55 16.53 4.19
N TRP A 114 7.98 16.03 3.02
CA TRP A 114 8.59 14.72 2.90
C TRP A 114 9.94 14.64 3.66
N GLY A 115 10.19 13.50 4.29
CA GLY A 115 11.51 13.09 4.73
C GLY A 115 12.39 12.63 3.57
N ASP A 116 13.54 12.05 3.92
CA ASP A 116 14.52 11.55 2.95
C ASP A 116 13.98 10.33 2.19
N THR A 117 13.46 9.34 2.89
CA THR A 117 12.78 8.17 2.30
C THR A 117 11.30 8.45 2.07
N ARG A 118 10.78 8.11 0.88
CA ARG A 118 9.40 8.40 0.47
C ARG A 118 8.67 7.15 0.04
N VAL A 119 7.72 6.73 0.85
CA VAL A 119 6.92 5.52 0.60
C VAL A 119 5.47 5.91 0.29
N VAL A 120 4.93 5.41 -0.81
CA VAL A 120 3.51 5.59 -1.16
C VAL A 120 2.81 4.24 -1.23
N TYR A 121 1.70 4.12 -0.50
CA TYR A 121 0.72 3.04 -0.65
C TYR A 121 -0.42 3.54 -1.53
N LEU A 122 -0.58 2.96 -2.71
CA LEU A 122 -1.69 3.22 -3.60
C LEU A 122 -2.75 2.12 -3.42
N GLN A 123 -3.94 2.51 -2.93
CA GLN A 123 -5.02 1.59 -2.62
C GLN A 123 -6.38 2.27 -2.80
N HIS A 124 -7.43 1.49 -3.06
CA HIS A 124 -8.81 1.98 -3.01
C HIS A 124 -9.74 1.03 -2.26
N ALA A 125 -10.79 1.60 -1.68
CA ALA A 125 -11.70 0.90 -0.78
C ALA A 125 -12.48 -0.24 -1.47
N SER A 126 -12.66 -0.17 -2.79
CA SER A 126 -13.32 -1.21 -3.58
C SER A 126 -12.43 -2.42 -3.88
N ASP A 127 -11.16 -2.41 -3.46
CA ASP A 127 -10.25 -3.52 -3.69
C ASP A 127 -10.42 -4.62 -2.62
N PRO A 128 -11.02 -5.77 -2.97
CA PRO A 128 -11.25 -6.85 -2.02
C PRO A 128 -9.95 -7.54 -1.58
N VAL A 129 -8.87 -7.42 -2.35
CA VAL A 129 -7.55 -7.99 -1.98
C VAL A 129 -6.93 -7.19 -0.83
N VAL A 130 -7.19 -5.87 -0.81
CA VAL A 130 -6.65 -4.93 0.17
C VAL A 130 -7.49 -4.90 1.45
N PHE A 131 -8.83 -4.91 1.32
CA PHE A 131 -9.75 -4.66 2.43
C PHE A 131 -10.48 -5.90 2.94
N PHE A 132 -10.08 -7.10 2.50
CA PHE A 132 -10.54 -8.32 3.14
C PHE A 132 -10.01 -8.42 4.58
N SER A 133 -10.87 -8.96 5.46
CA SER A 133 -10.47 -9.43 6.79
C SER A 133 -11.36 -10.61 7.16
N PRO A 134 -10.84 -11.64 7.85
CA PRO A 134 -11.67 -12.67 8.48
C PRO A 134 -12.71 -12.11 9.47
N ASP A 135 -12.43 -10.97 10.09
CA ASP A 135 -13.31 -10.29 11.05
C ASP A 135 -14.63 -9.83 10.40
N LEU A 136 -14.66 -9.65 9.07
CA LEU A 136 -15.88 -9.37 8.30
C LEU A 136 -17.00 -10.39 8.56
N LEU A 137 -16.65 -11.57 9.08
CA LEU A 137 -17.61 -12.60 9.44
C LEU A 137 -18.58 -12.13 10.55
N LEU A 138 -18.06 -11.43 11.55
CA LEU A 138 -18.79 -11.06 12.77
C LEU A 138 -18.79 -9.55 13.05
N ASP A 139 -17.81 -8.80 12.52
CA ASP A 139 -17.62 -7.39 12.84
C ASP A 139 -17.75 -6.52 11.59
N GLN A 140 -18.50 -5.43 11.74
CA GLN A 140 -18.61 -4.42 10.69
C GLN A 140 -17.28 -3.67 10.58
N PRO A 141 -16.64 -3.66 9.39
CA PRO A 141 -15.37 -2.98 9.24
C PRO A 141 -15.53 -1.46 9.30
N GLU A 142 -14.53 -0.78 9.81
CA GLU A 142 -14.54 0.67 9.97
C GLU A 142 -14.69 1.40 8.61
N TRP A 143 -14.09 0.87 7.54
CA TRP A 143 -14.17 1.43 6.19
C TRP A 143 -15.57 1.38 5.54
N LEU A 144 -16.56 0.75 6.20
CA LEU A 144 -17.98 0.77 5.83
C LEU A 144 -18.83 1.67 6.73
N THR A 145 -18.22 2.41 7.68
CA THR A 145 -18.98 3.19 8.66
C THR A 145 -18.85 4.69 8.44
N GLY A 146 -19.98 5.41 8.43
CA GLY A 146 -20.04 6.87 8.45
C GLY A 146 -19.06 7.55 7.48
N ASP A 147 -18.30 8.50 8.01
CA ASP A 147 -17.33 9.30 7.25
C ASP A 147 -16.08 8.50 6.85
N ASN A 148 -15.89 7.30 7.40
CA ASN A 148 -14.78 6.39 7.03
C ASN A 148 -15.07 5.56 5.77
N ARG A 149 -16.31 5.65 5.24
CA ARG A 149 -16.70 4.88 4.07
C ARG A 149 -15.89 5.29 2.83
N GLY A 150 -15.31 4.31 2.17
CA GLY A 150 -14.58 4.52 0.93
C GLY A 150 -15.49 5.03 -0.19
N ARG A 151 -15.00 5.98 -0.99
CA ARG A 151 -15.77 6.64 -2.05
C ARG A 151 -16.21 5.71 -3.18
N GLU A 152 -15.42 4.66 -3.44
CA GLU A 152 -15.68 3.68 -4.50
C GLU A 152 -16.65 2.59 -4.05
N ILE A 153 -17.11 2.62 -2.79
CA ILE A 153 -18.07 1.66 -2.25
C ILE A 153 -19.48 2.18 -2.48
N ASP A 154 -20.30 1.36 -3.14
CA ASP A 154 -21.71 1.66 -3.38
C ASP A 154 -22.42 2.05 -2.07
N ASP A 155 -23.17 3.15 -2.09
CA ASP A 155 -23.91 3.65 -0.92
C ASP A 155 -24.96 2.67 -0.39
N GLU A 156 -25.43 1.75 -1.23
CA GLU A 156 -26.38 0.71 -0.84
C GLU A 156 -25.71 -0.53 -0.25
N PHE A 157 -24.40 -0.69 -0.42
CA PHE A 157 -23.67 -1.81 0.16
C PHE A 157 -23.74 -1.77 1.69
N ARG A 158 -24.16 -2.85 2.30
CA ARG A 158 -24.33 -2.99 3.76
C ARG A 158 -23.55 -4.19 4.25
N TRP A 159 -22.92 -4.01 5.40
CA TRP A 159 -22.36 -5.15 6.09
C TRP A 159 -23.48 -6.02 6.67
N ILE A 160 -23.38 -7.33 6.42
CA ILE A 160 -24.32 -8.34 6.92
C ILE A 160 -23.45 -9.47 7.51
N PRO A 161 -23.61 -9.80 8.81
CA PRO A 161 -22.89 -10.91 9.45
C PRO A 161 -22.95 -12.17 8.60
N PHE A 162 -21.83 -12.88 8.51
CA PHE A 162 -21.63 -14.10 7.72
C PHE A 162 -21.77 -13.95 6.20
N VAL A 163 -22.46 -12.91 5.69
CA VAL A 163 -22.68 -12.73 4.25
C VAL A 163 -21.56 -11.92 3.62
N THR A 164 -21.21 -10.79 4.24
CA THR A 164 -20.24 -9.83 3.65
C THR A 164 -18.88 -10.45 3.43
N VAL A 165 -18.41 -11.32 4.34
CA VAL A 165 -17.13 -12.03 4.16
C VAL A 165 -17.13 -12.86 2.87
N TRP A 166 -18.23 -13.53 2.53
CA TRP A 166 -18.34 -14.31 1.29
C TRP A 166 -18.46 -13.41 0.05
N GLN A 167 -19.14 -12.26 0.16
CA GLN A 167 -19.18 -11.29 -0.93
C GLN A 167 -17.77 -10.82 -1.28
N VAL A 168 -17.01 -10.35 -0.29
CA VAL A 168 -15.63 -9.87 -0.51
C VAL A 168 -14.71 -11.00 -1.01
N LEU A 169 -14.86 -12.23 -0.51
CA LEU A 169 -14.11 -13.39 -1.02
C LEU A 169 -14.44 -13.73 -2.48
N THR A 170 -15.70 -13.64 -2.87
CA THR A 170 -16.09 -13.88 -4.28
C THR A 170 -15.62 -12.75 -5.18
N ASP A 171 -15.64 -11.50 -4.70
CA ASP A 171 -15.16 -10.34 -5.42
C ASP A 171 -13.65 -10.41 -5.68
N MET A 172 -12.85 -11.01 -4.77
CA MET A 172 -11.43 -11.29 -5.03
C MET A 172 -11.20 -12.10 -6.30
N ALA A 173 -12.06 -13.05 -6.62
CA ALA A 173 -11.90 -13.90 -7.81
C ALA A 173 -12.04 -13.10 -9.11
N VAL A 174 -12.74 -11.96 -9.07
CA VAL A 174 -13.02 -11.10 -10.21
C VAL A 174 -12.41 -9.70 -10.08
N ALA A 175 -11.61 -9.47 -9.07
CA ALA A 175 -11.03 -8.15 -8.73
C ALA A 175 -10.25 -7.50 -9.87
N ASN A 176 -9.68 -8.29 -10.78
CA ASN A 176 -8.98 -7.85 -11.99
C ASN A 176 -9.87 -7.73 -13.24
N SER A 177 -11.19 -7.98 -13.11
CA SER A 177 -12.15 -7.98 -14.24
C SER A 177 -13.13 -6.81 -14.16
N VAL A 178 -12.74 -5.75 -13.46
CA VAL A 178 -13.52 -4.53 -13.24
C VAL A 178 -12.91 -3.36 -14.03
N PRO A 179 -13.63 -2.23 -14.21
CA PRO A 179 -13.05 -1.02 -14.83
C PRO A 179 -11.83 -0.51 -14.09
N GLU A 180 -10.93 0.21 -14.81
CA GLU A 180 -9.79 0.93 -14.20
C GLU A 180 -10.29 1.88 -13.09
N GLY A 181 -9.55 1.94 -11.97
CA GLY A 181 -9.90 2.73 -10.78
C GLY A 181 -10.85 2.02 -9.81
N PHE A 182 -11.17 0.73 -10.05
CA PHE A 182 -11.98 -0.10 -9.16
C PHE A 182 -11.35 -1.47 -8.93
N GLY A 183 -11.73 -2.11 -7.82
CA GLY A 183 -11.22 -3.43 -7.45
C GLY A 183 -9.70 -3.44 -7.41
N HIS A 184 -9.06 -4.44 -8.04
CA HIS A 184 -7.60 -4.58 -8.08
C HIS A 184 -7.00 -4.05 -9.40
N VAL A 185 -7.65 -3.05 -10.05
CA VAL A 185 -7.25 -2.47 -11.33
C VAL A 185 -6.95 -0.98 -11.15
N TYR A 186 -5.69 -0.67 -10.93
CA TYR A 186 -5.18 0.69 -10.68
C TYR A 186 -4.90 1.42 -11.99
N THR A 187 -5.29 2.70 -12.08
CA THR A 187 -5.09 3.48 -13.30
C THR A 187 -3.61 3.84 -13.53
N ARG A 188 -3.24 4.03 -14.79
CA ARG A 188 -1.91 4.57 -15.13
C ARG A 188 -1.70 5.96 -14.56
N GLN A 189 -2.77 6.77 -14.48
CA GLN A 189 -2.69 8.12 -13.95
C GLN A 189 -2.29 8.08 -12.47
N ALA A 190 -2.93 7.26 -11.65
CA ALA A 190 -2.59 7.11 -10.24
C ALA A 190 -1.14 6.64 -10.03
N HIS A 191 -0.65 5.71 -10.86
CA HIS A 191 0.77 5.30 -10.82
C HIS A 191 1.72 6.46 -11.13
N VAL A 192 1.42 7.26 -12.16
CA VAL A 192 2.24 8.42 -12.54
C VAL A 192 2.25 9.46 -11.42
N GLU A 193 1.11 9.75 -10.82
CA GLU A 193 1.00 10.69 -9.71
C GLU A 193 1.71 10.19 -8.45
N ALA A 194 1.60 8.90 -8.13
CA ALA A 194 2.33 8.28 -7.04
C ALA A 194 3.85 8.38 -7.23
N TRP A 195 4.34 8.06 -8.43
CA TRP A 195 5.77 8.20 -8.75
C TRP A 195 6.22 9.67 -8.77
N ALA A 196 5.40 10.59 -9.25
CA ALA A 196 5.70 12.02 -9.19
C ALA A 196 5.83 12.51 -7.74
N ALA A 197 4.98 11.99 -6.83
CA ALA A 197 5.08 12.32 -5.41
C ALA A 197 6.37 11.78 -4.75
N ILE A 198 6.84 10.61 -5.17
CA ILE A 198 8.08 9.99 -4.68
C ILE A 198 9.30 10.68 -5.26
N LEU A 199 9.38 10.77 -6.59
CA LEU A 199 10.56 11.25 -7.31
C LEU A 199 10.70 12.78 -7.29
N ARG A 200 9.59 13.51 -7.19
CA ARG A 200 9.52 15.00 -7.23
C ARG A 200 10.30 15.58 -8.43
N PRO A 201 10.01 15.15 -9.66
CA PRO A 201 10.70 15.67 -10.82
C PRO A 201 10.44 17.18 -10.97
N GLU A 202 11.41 17.93 -11.53
CA GLU A 202 11.26 19.36 -11.77
C GLU A 202 10.05 19.63 -12.69
N GLY A 203 9.19 20.55 -12.27
CA GLY A 203 8.01 20.98 -13.06
C GLY A 203 6.73 20.16 -12.86
N TRP A 204 6.68 19.31 -11.85
CA TRP A 204 5.49 18.55 -11.43
C TRP A 204 4.86 19.14 -10.16
#